data_39396c78e2ef06adeb932beed6c4e8f9
#
_entry.id   39396c78e2ef06adeb932beed6c4e8f9
#
_cell.length_a   1.000
_cell.length_b   1.000
_cell.length_c   1.000
_cell.angle_alpha   90.00
_cell.angle_beta   90.00
_cell.angle_gamma   90.00
#
_symmetry.space_group_name_H-M   'P 1'
#
loop_
_entity.id
_entity.type
_entity.pdbx_description
1 polymer ?
#
loop_
_entity_poly.entity_id
_entity_poly.type
_entity_poly.pdbx_seq_one_letter_code
_entity_poly.pdbx_strand_id
1 'polypeptide(L)'
;MRKRSESRRPRGGPAVTALGGALCLLIAGCQGGSSGAGPGGAASGTATSPSAAGMRLSITPASGARRVSPGQGITVNAAGGKLSSVIVRAAGEPVTGALNAARTSWHSSWALATSARYTVTARAVSQSGQAVTQTSSFRTLTPARTFQTQIFEGYHKIYGVGMPIMLTFSQPITDKAAVERSLQLRTSKPVVGAWYWDGDKTLNFRPRGYWPAHTKVSFTGHLDGVEGAPGMYGTHTLTQSFTIGRSLIVVASTASHRMKLYRGGKLLHRWPISTGRPGDNTPNGTYLTIEKGNPVLMVGPGYRLKVPWSVRFTWSGDYLHDAFWSVGEQGFTNVSHGCVNMAPADAEAYYKMERPGDPVTVTGSPRAGVWDNGWTEWFLSWPKYLKGSALHEAVQAGPDGSTFVSPSSLPVADPAAPLGGPPAGNWAAA
;
A
#
# COMPACT_ATOMS: atom_id res chain seq x y z
N MET A 1 -13.80 -41.56 -22.60
CA MET A 1 -12.63 -42.06 -23.35
C MET A 1 -11.38 -41.35 -22.85
N ARG A 2 -10.49 -42.09 -22.23
CA ARG A 2 -9.19 -41.67 -21.71
C ARG A 2 -8.20 -41.43 -22.85
N LYS A 3 -7.36 -40.39 -22.81
CA LYS A 3 -5.98 -40.48 -23.29
C LYS A 3 -5.07 -39.62 -22.39
N ARG A 4 -4.20 -40.34 -21.69
CA ARG A 4 -2.95 -39.83 -21.07
C ARG A 4 -1.92 -39.59 -22.19
N SER A 5 -1.08 -38.61 -22.03
CA SER A 5 0.24 -38.63 -22.66
C SER A 5 1.30 -38.06 -21.70
N GLU A 6 2.37 -38.82 -21.66
CA GLU A 6 3.44 -38.88 -20.69
C GLU A 6 4.51 -37.80 -20.90
N SER A 7 5.18 -37.59 -19.82
CA SER A 7 6.46 -36.93 -19.56
C SER A 7 7.58 -37.12 -20.55
N ARG A 8 8.42 -36.09 -20.75
CA ARG A 8 9.85 -36.27 -21.02
C ARG A 8 10.67 -35.25 -20.25
N ARG A 9 11.51 -35.75 -19.34
CA ARG A 9 12.67 -35.06 -18.77
C ARG A 9 13.87 -35.26 -19.71
N PRO A 10 14.83 -34.35 -19.79
CA PRO A 10 16.19 -34.67 -20.15
C PRO A 10 17.13 -34.69 -18.93
N ARG A 11 17.94 -35.73 -18.93
CA ARG A 11 19.09 -35.96 -18.06
C ARG A 11 20.37 -35.35 -18.68
N GLY A 12 21.34 -35.04 -17.81
CA GLY A 12 22.74 -35.30 -18.09
C GLY A 12 23.69 -34.14 -17.86
N GLY A 13 24.54 -34.25 -16.85
CA GLY A 13 25.62 -33.43 -16.42
C GLY A 13 26.81 -33.32 -17.44
N PRO A 14 27.99 -32.91 -17.04
CA PRO A 14 28.83 -33.63 -16.07
C PRO A 14 29.59 -32.74 -15.05
N ALA A 15 30.14 -33.43 -14.05
CA ALA A 15 31.07 -32.97 -13.06
C ALA A 15 32.48 -32.68 -13.65
N VAL A 16 33.13 -31.65 -13.13
CA VAL A 16 34.59 -31.50 -13.26
C VAL A 16 35.19 -31.36 -11.87
N THR A 17 35.95 -32.37 -11.53
CA THR A 17 36.87 -32.47 -10.39
C THR A 17 38.19 -31.78 -10.74
N ALA A 18 38.75 -30.97 -9.86
CA ALA A 18 40.16 -30.65 -9.88
C ALA A 18 40.73 -30.60 -8.47
N LEU A 19 41.68 -31.45 -8.27
CA LEU A 19 42.54 -31.64 -7.10
C LEU A 19 43.58 -30.50 -6.96
N GLY A 20 44.03 -30.34 -5.71
CA GLY A 20 45.47 -30.15 -5.51
C GLY A 20 45.88 -28.90 -4.78
N GLY A 21 46.47 -29.08 -3.61
CA GLY A 21 47.65 -28.37 -3.20
C GLY A 21 47.73 -27.93 -1.75
N ALA A 22 48.07 -28.85 -0.86
CA ALA A 22 48.57 -28.54 0.49
C ALA A 22 49.99 -28.00 0.43
N LEU A 23 50.30 -26.97 1.19
CA LEU A 23 51.66 -26.68 1.58
C LEU A 23 51.73 -26.17 3.03
N CYS A 24 52.20 -27.06 3.91
CA CYS A 24 52.62 -26.75 5.26
C CYS A 24 54.00 -26.09 5.24
N LEU A 25 54.23 -25.07 6.03
CA LEU A 25 55.58 -24.69 6.49
C LEU A 25 55.52 -24.32 7.97
N LEU A 26 56.07 -25.23 8.74
CA LEU A 26 56.49 -25.07 10.14
C LEU A 26 57.83 -24.35 10.15
N ILE A 27 58.01 -23.36 11.01
CA ILE A 27 59.33 -23.02 11.59
C ILE A 27 59.15 -22.74 13.07
N ALA A 28 59.87 -23.53 13.83
CA ALA A 28 60.00 -23.46 15.30
C ALA A 28 61.32 -22.73 15.64
N GLY A 29 61.41 -22.32 16.88
CA GLY A 29 62.65 -22.01 17.59
C GLY A 29 62.66 -20.61 18.22
N CYS A 30 63.14 -20.29 19.39
CA CYS A 30 63.73 -21.04 20.50
C CYS A 30 63.71 -20.12 21.73
N GLN A 31 63.74 -20.74 22.85
CA GLN A 31 63.95 -20.32 24.22
C GLN A 31 65.18 -19.46 24.52
N GLY A 32 65.12 -18.73 25.67
CA GLY A 32 66.22 -18.21 26.45
C GLY A 32 65.68 -17.08 27.33
N GLY A 33 65.55 -17.13 28.58
CA GLY A 33 66.17 -17.62 29.77
C GLY A 33 66.96 -16.52 30.48
N SER A 34 66.52 -16.04 31.60
CA SER A 34 67.14 -15.88 32.90
C SER A 34 66.98 -14.52 33.62
N SER A 35 66.40 -14.63 34.72
CA SER A 35 66.57 -14.06 36.09
C SER A 35 67.59 -12.94 36.34
N GLY A 36 67.13 -11.91 37.06
CA GLY A 36 67.90 -10.88 37.70
C GLY A 36 67.06 -10.01 38.63
N ALA A 37 67.19 -10.20 39.94
CA ALA A 37 66.56 -9.41 40.97
C ALA A 37 67.39 -8.18 41.34
N GLY A 38 66.69 -7.08 41.77
CA GLY A 38 67.28 -5.96 42.44
C GLY A 38 66.29 -4.80 42.66
N PRO A 39 66.16 -4.22 43.84
CA PRO A 39 65.10 -3.35 44.25
C PRO A 39 65.44 -1.86 44.06
N GLY A 40 64.53 -1.08 43.67
CA GLY A 40 64.64 0.35 43.57
C GLY A 40 63.29 1.01 43.44
N GLY A 41 62.77 1.55 44.57
CA GLY A 41 61.53 2.28 44.62
C GLY A 41 61.60 3.59 43.87
N ALA A 42 60.56 3.81 43.01
CA ALA A 42 60.12 5.12 42.58
C ALA A 42 58.62 5.09 42.51
N ALA A 43 57.96 5.89 43.28
CA ALA A 43 56.55 6.13 43.23
C ALA A 43 56.21 6.72 41.86
N SER A 44 55.78 5.87 40.92
CA SER A 44 55.12 6.30 39.71
C SER A 44 53.68 6.59 40.06
N GLY A 45 53.36 7.87 40.18
CA GLY A 45 52.00 8.33 40.18
C GLY A 45 51.31 7.78 38.94
N THR A 46 50.39 6.88 39.15
CA THR A 46 49.40 6.49 38.16
C THR A 46 48.65 7.75 37.74
N ALA A 47 49.06 8.37 36.65
CA ALA A 47 48.25 9.30 35.93
C ALA A 47 46.99 8.53 35.51
N THR A 48 45.99 8.58 36.36
CA THR A 48 44.63 8.25 36.01
C THR A 48 44.28 9.18 34.86
N SER A 49 44.33 8.67 33.60
CA SER A 49 43.75 9.35 32.47
C SER A 49 42.36 9.79 32.91
N PRO A 50 41.97 11.07 32.74
CA PRO A 50 40.65 11.51 33.11
C PRO A 50 39.68 10.62 32.32
N SER A 51 39.05 9.70 33.04
CA SER A 51 37.90 8.98 32.56
C SER A 51 37.00 10.01 31.91
N ALA A 52 36.58 9.81 30.64
CA ALA A 52 35.64 10.67 29.94
C ALA A 52 34.33 10.67 30.73
N ALA A 53 34.35 11.41 31.88
CA ALA A 53 33.28 11.51 32.82
C ALA A 53 32.10 12.14 32.11
N GLY A 54 31.19 11.31 31.66
CA GLY A 54 29.85 11.71 31.29
C GLY A 54 29.29 11.26 29.94
N MET A 55 30.07 10.99 28.87
CA MET A 55 29.51 10.59 27.61
C MET A 55 29.36 9.08 27.50
N ARG A 56 28.09 8.62 27.29
CA ARG A 56 27.77 7.20 27.07
C ARG A 56 27.00 7.08 25.75
N LEU A 57 27.46 6.16 24.92
CA LEU A 57 26.79 5.76 23.70
C LEU A 57 26.18 4.36 23.90
N SER A 58 24.91 4.18 23.62
CA SER A 58 24.24 2.88 23.69
C SER A 58 23.54 2.55 22.40
N ILE A 59 23.62 1.29 21.98
CA ILE A 59 22.99 0.76 20.80
C ILE A 59 22.10 -0.42 21.20
N THR A 60 20.85 -0.37 20.85
CA THR A 60 19.89 -1.47 20.99
C THR A 60 19.40 -1.86 19.59
N PRO A 61 19.45 -3.15 19.22
CA PRO A 61 19.89 -4.33 19.96
C PRO A 61 21.40 -4.34 20.27
N ALA A 62 21.76 -5.02 21.36
CA ALA A 62 23.17 -5.18 21.79
C ALA A 62 23.95 -6.03 20.74
N SER A 63 25.28 -5.83 20.72
CA SER A 63 26.14 -6.62 19.82
C SER A 63 26.08 -8.10 20.21
N GLY A 64 26.04 -8.99 19.22
CA GLY A 64 25.88 -10.44 19.37
C GLY A 64 24.46 -10.92 19.59
N ALA A 65 23.46 -10.03 19.73
CA ALA A 65 22.08 -10.43 19.91
C ALA A 65 21.59 -11.26 18.72
N ARG A 66 20.83 -12.33 19.00
CA ARG A 66 20.25 -13.24 18.02
C ARG A 66 18.75 -13.32 18.22
N ARG A 67 18.00 -13.62 17.15
CA ARG A 67 16.54 -13.73 17.17
C ARG A 67 15.85 -12.44 17.63
N VAL A 68 16.45 -11.30 17.30
CA VAL A 68 15.85 -9.99 17.59
C VAL A 68 14.51 -9.86 16.89
N SER A 69 13.47 -9.41 17.60
CA SER A 69 12.17 -9.12 16.97
C SER A 69 12.30 -7.96 15.98
N PRO A 70 11.85 -8.10 14.74
CA PRO A 70 11.87 -7.02 13.75
C PRO A 70 11.21 -5.73 14.22
N GLY A 71 10.08 -5.83 14.92
CA GLY A 71 9.32 -4.69 15.43
C GLY A 71 10.01 -3.93 16.58
N GLN A 72 11.06 -4.51 17.21
CA GLN A 72 11.87 -3.80 18.20
C GLN A 72 12.61 -2.61 17.58
N GLY A 73 12.94 -2.67 16.28
CA GLY A 73 13.73 -1.65 15.61
C GLY A 73 15.15 -1.51 16.14
N ILE A 74 15.81 -0.41 15.75
CA ILE A 74 17.13 -0.03 16.23
C ILE A 74 17.03 1.31 16.95
N THR A 75 17.62 1.40 18.13
CA THR A 75 17.73 2.64 18.88
C THR A 75 19.20 2.92 19.20
N VAL A 76 19.65 4.14 18.97
CA VAL A 76 20.98 4.63 19.37
C VAL A 76 20.79 5.85 20.25
N ASN A 77 21.36 5.83 21.45
CA ASN A 77 21.30 6.97 22.38
C ASN A 77 22.69 7.44 22.77
N ALA A 78 22.85 8.78 22.83
CA ALA A 78 24.04 9.44 23.37
C ALA A 78 23.67 10.23 24.63
N ALA A 79 24.18 9.84 25.78
CA ALA A 79 24.10 10.59 27.04
C ALA A 79 25.37 11.42 27.22
N GLY A 80 25.25 12.69 27.61
CA GLY A 80 26.38 13.60 27.80
C GLY A 80 27.04 14.10 26.51
N GLY A 81 26.39 13.92 25.33
CA GLY A 81 26.87 14.36 24.04
C GLY A 81 25.80 14.34 22.96
N LYS A 82 26.18 14.60 21.71
CA LYS A 82 25.30 14.57 20.54
C LYS A 82 25.76 13.55 19.51
N LEU A 83 24.84 12.82 18.90
CA LEU A 83 25.10 11.94 17.77
C LEU A 83 25.58 12.77 16.58
N SER A 84 26.79 12.51 16.09
CA SER A 84 27.33 13.11 14.88
C SER A 84 27.03 12.29 13.64
N SER A 85 27.01 10.95 13.76
CA SER A 85 26.60 10.04 12.67
C SER A 85 26.05 8.74 13.25
N VAL A 86 25.06 8.17 12.54
CA VAL A 86 24.58 6.80 12.74
C VAL A 86 24.46 6.16 11.36
N ILE A 87 25.18 5.07 11.15
CA ILE A 87 25.19 4.30 9.91
C ILE A 87 24.70 2.91 10.25
N VAL A 88 23.59 2.53 9.63
CA VAL A 88 23.01 1.19 9.78
C VAL A 88 22.98 0.51 8.42
N ARG A 89 23.41 -0.74 8.36
CA ARG A 89 23.39 -1.56 7.15
C ARG A 89 22.79 -2.93 7.43
N ALA A 90 22.01 -3.42 6.46
CA ALA A 90 21.51 -4.78 6.38
C ALA A 90 21.94 -5.38 5.05
N ALA A 91 22.68 -6.50 5.04
CA ALA A 91 23.23 -7.11 3.81
C ALA A 91 23.97 -6.11 2.89
N GLY A 92 24.60 -5.08 3.47
CA GLY A 92 25.28 -4.02 2.72
C GLY A 92 24.42 -2.80 2.41
N GLU A 93 23.09 -2.92 2.37
CA GLU A 93 22.15 -1.85 2.08
C GLU A 93 21.91 -0.92 3.27
N PRO A 94 21.76 0.39 3.06
CA PRO A 94 21.49 1.33 4.13
C PRO A 94 20.07 1.15 4.68
N VAL A 95 19.97 1.30 6.02
CA VAL A 95 18.68 1.29 6.74
C VAL A 95 18.33 2.71 7.15
N THR A 96 17.10 3.13 6.83
CA THR A 96 16.60 4.48 7.13
C THR A 96 16.24 4.63 8.61
N GLY A 97 16.44 5.82 9.12
CA GLY A 97 16.07 6.21 10.48
C GLY A 97 16.20 7.71 10.66
N ALA A 98 15.75 8.19 11.81
CA ALA A 98 15.71 9.60 12.11
C ALA A 98 16.39 9.94 13.45
N LEU A 99 17.10 11.07 13.46
CA LEU A 99 17.58 11.70 14.68
C LEU A 99 16.45 12.54 15.30
N ASN A 100 16.37 12.55 16.63
CA ASN A 100 15.55 13.53 17.32
C ASN A 100 16.15 14.96 17.16
N ALA A 101 15.36 16.00 17.44
CA ALA A 101 15.79 17.40 17.29
C ALA A 101 17.04 17.73 18.14
N ALA A 102 17.18 17.13 19.33
CA ALA A 102 18.34 17.31 20.22
C ALA A 102 19.59 16.56 19.74
N ARG A 103 19.47 15.68 18.74
CA ARG A 103 20.53 14.79 18.24
C ARG A 103 21.10 13.85 19.32
N THR A 104 20.28 13.50 20.30
CA THR A 104 20.68 12.59 21.39
C THR A 104 20.17 11.17 21.17
N SER A 105 19.23 10.98 20.28
CA SER A 105 18.63 9.69 19.95
C SER A 105 18.40 9.53 18.45
N TRP A 106 18.60 8.32 17.95
CA TRP A 106 18.27 7.90 16.59
C TRP A 106 17.45 6.62 16.64
N HIS A 107 16.42 6.52 15.81
CA HIS A 107 15.58 5.34 15.68
C HIS A 107 15.43 4.93 14.21
N SER A 108 15.38 3.60 13.95
CA SER A 108 14.99 3.11 12.62
C SER A 108 13.56 3.50 12.31
N SER A 109 13.31 3.91 11.05
CA SER A 109 11.98 4.39 10.62
C SER A 109 10.95 3.27 10.54
N TRP A 110 11.38 2.05 10.21
CA TRP A 110 10.51 0.91 9.92
C TRP A 110 10.97 -0.34 10.68
N ALA A 111 10.12 -1.37 10.67
CA ALA A 111 10.50 -2.69 11.17
C ALA A 111 11.74 -3.20 10.44
N LEU A 112 12.50 -4.05 11.11
CA LEU A 112 13.70 -4.64 10.54
C LEU A 112 13.33 -5.88 9.70
N ALA A 113 14.04 -6.10 8.60
CA ALA A 113 13.87 -7.32 7.82
C ALA A 113 14.09 -8.57 8.67
N THR A 114 13.33 -9.62 8.42
CA THR A 114 13.50 -10.93 9.07
C THR A 114 14.74 -11.66 8.57
N SER A 115 15.30 -12.59 9.35
CA SER A 115 16.46 -13.44 8.97
C SER A 115 17.72 -12.65 8.57
N ALA A 116 17.79 -11.38 8.85
CA ALA A 116 18.81 -10.45 8.40
C ALA A 116 19.89 -10.18 9.48
N ARG A 117 21.12 -9.93 9.02
CA ARG A 117 22.20 -9.42 9.85
C ARG A 117 22.28 -7.91 9.69
N TYR A 118 22.35 -7.23 10.81
CA TYR A 118 22.50 -5.78 10.89
C TYR A 118 23.87 -5.41 11.49
N THR A 119 24.43 -4.32 10.97
CA THR A 119 25.59 -3.65 11.55
C THR A 119 25.25 -2.19 11.77
N VAL A 120 25.44 -1.71 12.97
CA VAL A 120 25.20 -0.33 13.40
C VAL A 120 26.53 0.28 13.82
N THR A 121 26.95 1.38 13.21
CA THR A 121 28.09 2.19 13.63
C THR A 121 27.58 3.57 14.00
N ALA A 122 27.77 3.95 15.26
CA ALA A 122 27.34 5.25 15.77
C ALA A 122 28.53 6.01 16.33
N ARG A 123 28.56 7.31 16.05
CA ARG A 123 29.55 8.26 16.57
C ARG A 123 28.84 9.39 17.30
N ALA A 124 29.31 9.68 18.51
CA ALA A 124 28.85 10.82 19.29
C ALA A 124 30.03 11.72 19.68
N VAL A 125 29.74 12.99 19.92
CA VAL A 125 30.72 14.02 20.31
C VAL A 125 30.21 14.70 21.58
N SER A 126 31.07 14.81 22.61
CA SER A 126 30.78 15.53 23.85
C SER A 126 30.83 17.05 23.66
N GLN A 127 30.40 17.81 24.67
CA GLN A 127 30.55 19.27 24.67
C GLN A 127 32.01 19.72 24.63
N SER A 128 32.92 18.90 25.15
CA SER A 128 34.39 19.19 25.11
C SER A 128 35.06 18.77 23.79
N GLY A 129 34.29 18.30 22.78
CA GLY A 129 34.82 17.88 21.49
C GLY A 129 35.35 16.44 21.43
N GLN A 130 35.31 15.69 22.52
CA GLN A 130 35.75 14.29 22.54
C GLN A 130 34.73 13.43 21.77
N ALA A 131 35.23 12.51 20.92
CA ALA A 131 34.40 11.64 20.10
C ALA A 131 34.47 10.20 20.60
N VAL A 132 33.34 9.52 20.67
CA VAL A 132 33.23 8.08 20.95
C VAL A 132 32.53 7.43 19.76
N THR A 133 33.07 6.29 19.33
CA THR A 133 32.47 5.45 18.27
C THR A 133 32.15 4.09 18.84
N GLN A 134 30.96 3.57 18.58
CA GLN A 134 30.53 2.24 18.99
C GLN A 134 29.92 1.51 17.78
N THR A 135 30.19 0.21 17.69
CA THR A 135 29.61 -0.67 16.68
C THR A 135 28.84 -1.80 17.36
N SER A 136 27.68 -2.14 16.82
CA SER A 136 26.87 -3.29 17.20
C SER A 136 26.57 -4.12 15.96
N SER A 137 26.61 -5.44 16.10
CA SER A 137 26.18 -6.37 15.06
C SER A 137 25.26 -7.42 15.67
N PHE A 138 24.08 -7.60 15.08
CA PHE A 138 23.07 -8.53 15.57
C PHE A 138 22.34 -9.20 14.42
N ARG A 139 21.45 -10.18 14.73
CA ARG A 139 20.63 -10.87 13.75
C ARG A 139 19.16 -10.91 14.21
N THR A 140 18.26 -10.60 13.30
CA THR A 140 16.81 -10.75 13.52
C THR A 140 16.38 -12.22 13.48
N LEU A 141 15.19 -12.49 14.00
CA LEU A 141 14.58 -13.82 14.01
C LEU A 141 14.30 -14.32 12.59
N THR A 142 14.22 -15.63 12.43
CA THR A 142 13.66 -16.28 11.25
C THR A 142 12.19 -16.59 11.54
N PRO A 143 11.22 -16.10 10.75
CA PRO A 143 9.81 -16.29 11.03
C PRO A 143 9.38 -17.74 10.77
N ALA A 144 8.45 -18.23 11.60
CA ALA A 144 7.83 -19.54 11.39
C ALA A 144 6.81 -19.52 10.26
N ARG A 145 6.13 -18.38 10.07
CA ARG A 145 5.14 -18.14 9.02
C ARG A 145 5.36 -16.77 8.38
N THR A 146 4.98 -16.65 7.13
CA THR A 146 5.11 -15.40 6.38
C THR A 146 3.82 -15.07 5.64
N PHE A 147 3.62 -13.79 5.34
CA PHE A 147 2.60 -13.33 4.41
C PHE A 147 3.23 -12.49 3.29
N GLN A 148 2.53 -12.47 2.16
CA GLN A 148 2.84 -11.62 1.02
C GLN A 148 1.68 -10.68 0.77
N THR A 149 1.97 -9.53 0.17
CA THR A 149 0.98 -8.51 -0.16
C THR A 149 1.06 -8.21 -1.65
N GLN A 150 -0.10 -8.11 -2.27
CA GLN A 150 -0.26 -7.66 -3.65
C GLN A 150 -1.04 -6.36 -3.67
N ILE A 151 -0.78 -5.52 -4.66
CA ILE A 151 -1.54 -4.31 -4.95
C ILE A 151 -2.17 -4.46 -6.33
N PHE A 152 -3.44 -4.07 -6.45
CA PHE A 152 -4.19 -4.20 -7.70
C PHE A 152 -3.70 -3.20 -8.76
N GLU A 153 -3.43 -1.96 -8.37
CA GLU A 153 -3.05 -0.89 -9.28
C GLU A 153 -1.76 -1.22 -10.02
N GLY A 154 -1.81 -1.16 -11.36
CA GLY A 154 -0.65 -1.40 -12.21
C GLY A 154 0.33 -0.24 -12.23
N TYR A 155 1.61 -0.55 -12.40
CA TYR A 155 2.70 0.43 -12.45
C TYR A 155 2.49 1.42 -13.61
N HIS A 156 2.61 2.72 -13.33
CA HIS A 156 2.43 3.83 -14.28
C HIS A 156 1.08 3.87 -15.01
N LYS A 157 0.09 3.12 -14.55
CA LYS A 157 -1.27 3.18 -15.10
C LYS A 157 -1.97 4.48 -14.72
N ILE A 158 -3.03 4.79 -15.46
CA ILE A 158 -3.87 5.97 -15.21
C ILE A 158 -5.28 5.49 -14.91
N TYR A 159 -5.80 5.94 -13.77
CA TYR A 159 -7.12 5.55 -13.25
C TYR A 159 -8.07 6.74 -13.13
N GLY A 160 -9.35 6.45 -12.98
CA GLY A 160 -10.39 7.44 -12.68
C GLY A 160 -10.27 8.00 -11.25
N VAL A 161 -10.99 9.11 -11.00
CA VAL A 161 -10.91 9.82 -9.70
C VAL A 161 -11.51 9.07 -8.52
N GLY A 162 -12.27 8.01 -8.77
CA GLY A 162 -12.86 7.18 -7.71
C GLY A 162 -11.96 6.01 -7.26
N MET A 163 -10.87 5.71 -7.97
CA MET A 163 -10.07 4.50 -7.77
C MET A 163 -9.54 4.39 -6.34
N PRO A 164 -9.85 3.32 -5.57
CA PRO A 164 -9.19 3.06 -4.29
C PRO A 164 -7.78 2.52 -4.52
N ILE A 165 -6.93 2.49 -3.50
CA ILE A 165 -5.75 1.60 -3.47
C ILE A 165 -6.21 0.29 -2.83
N MET A 166 -5.96 -0.83 -3.48
CA MET A 166 -6.45 -2.14 -3.05
C MET A 166 -5.29 -3.11 -2.79
N LEU A 167 -5.13 -3.50 -1.53
CA LEU A 167 -4.12 -4.45 -1.08
C LEU A 167 -4.78 -5.78 -0.73
N THR A 168 -4.16 -6.88 -1.18
CA THR A 168 -4.59 -8.25 -0.83
C THR A 168 -3.44 -8.99 -0.17
N PHE A 169 -3.73 -9.64 0.95
CA PHE A 169 -2.77 -10.40 1.75
C PHE A 169 -2.96 -11.91 1.52
N SER A 170 -1.86 -12.64 1.37
CA SER A 170 -1.88 -14.11 1.16
C SER A 170 -2.40 -14.87 2.39
N GLN A 171 -2.34 -14.27 3.58
CA GLN A 171 -2.78 -14.83 4.85
C GLN A 171 -3.66 -13.83 5.61
N PRO A 172 -4.56 -14.31 6.50
CA PRO A 172 -5.34 -13.42 7.36
C PRO A 172 -4.43 -12.58 8.27
N ILE A 173 -4.68 -11.28 8.32
CA ILE A 173 -3.97 -10.31 9.17
C ILE A 173 -4.81 -10.07 10.43
N THR A 174 -4.23 -10.31 11.60
CA THR A 174 -4.86 -10.04 12.90
C THR A 174 -4.27 -8.81 13.59
N ASP A 175 -2.98 -8.50 13.38
CA ASP A 175 -2.39 -7.21 13.79
C ASP A 175 -2.51 -6.19 12.66
N LYS A 176 -3.75 -5.78 12.41
CA LYS A 176 -4.13 -4.82 11.37
C LYS A 176 -3.48 -3.45 11.60
N ALA A 177 -3.35 -3.03 12.85
CA ALA A 177 -2.76 -1.76 13.21
C ALA A 177 -1.26 -1.68 12.89
N ALA A 178 -0.51 -2.76 13.11
CA ALA A 178 0.91 -2.83 12.76
C ALA A 178 1.10 -2.72 11.23
N VAL A 179 0.24 -3.38 10.46
CA VAL A 179 0.25 -3.29 9.00
C VAL A 179 -0.07 -1.86 8.55
N GLU A 180 -1.16 -1.23 9.03
CA GLU A 180 -1.50 0.14 8.64
C GLU A 180 -0.38 1.13 8.92
N ARG A 181 0.25 1.08 10.11
CA ARG A 181 1.38 1.97 10.46
C ARG A 181 2.59 1.84 9.54
N SER A 182 2.70 0.73 8.82
CA SER A 182 3.80 0.47 7.90
C SER A 182 3.53 0.93 6.47
N LEU A 183 2.39 1.58 6.23
CA LEU A 183 1.98 2.05 4.90
C LEU A 183 2.25 3.55 4.76
N GLN A 184 2.88 3.91 3.67
CA GLN A 184 3.22 5.29 3.34
C GLN A 184 2.66 5.67 1.98
N LEU A 185 2.03 6.84 1.91
CA LEU A 185 1.58 7.46 0.68
C LEU A 185 2.35 8.75 0.41
N ARG A 186 2.63 9.01 -0.85
CA ARG A 186 3.09 10.30 -1.34
C ARG A 186 2.23 10.69 -2.53
N THR A 187 1.71 11.90 -2.51
CA THR A 187 0.81 12.40 -3.54
C THR A 187 1.26 13.76 -4.03
N SER A 188 1.12 14.03 -5.34
CA SER A 188 1.51 15.33 -5.90
C SER A 188 0.57 16.47 -5.52
N LYS A 189 -0.58 16.16 -4.92
CA LYS A 189 -1.57 17.12 -4.41
C LYS A 189 -2.01 16.69 -3.03
N PRO A 190 -2.36 17.61 -2.11
CA PRO A 190 -2.85 17.25 -0.78
C PRO A 190 -4.11 16.36 -0.86
N VAL A 191 -4.12 15.30 -0.07
CA VAL A 191 -5.22 14.33 0.01
C VAL A 191 -5.43 13.93 1.47
N VAL A 192 -6.69 13.91 1.89
CA VAL A 192 -7.12 13.28 3.15
C VAL A 192 -7.91 12.02 2.78
N GLY A 193 -7.52 10.89 3.33
CA GLY A 193 -8.17 9.60 3.10
C GLY A 193 -8.13 8.70 4.33
N ALA A 194 -8.55 7.46 4.17
CA ALA A 194 -8.46 6.45 5.23
C ALA A 194 -8.28 5.06 4.64
N TRP A 195 -7.75 4.17 5.45
CA TRP A 195 -7.74 2.75 5.21
C TRP A 195 -9.06 2.12 5.68
N TYR A 196 -9.44 1.02 5.05
CA TYR A 196 -10.63 0.24 5.39
C TYR A 196 -10.32 -1.24 5.18
N TRP A 197 -10.46 -2.03 6.25
CA TRP A 197 -10.36 -3.48 6.18
C TRP A 197 -11.68 -4.11 5.74
N ASP A 198 -11.63 -4.81 4.62
CA ASP A 198 -12.70 -5.68 4.17
C ASP A 198 -12.33 -7.14 4.49
N GLY A 199 -12.83 -7.62 5.61
CA GLY A 199 -12.36 -8.88 6.21
C GLY A 199 -10.91 -8.79 6.73
N ASP A 200 -10.19 -9.93 6.65
CA ASP A 200 -8.83 -10.04 7.21
C ASP A 200 -7.74 -10.09 6.15
N LYS A 201 -8.12 -10.10 4.88
CA LYS A 201 -7.19 -10.25 3.75
C LYS A 201 -7.20 -9.10 2.75
N THR A 202 -8.10 -8.14 2.91
CA THR A 202 -8.21 -7.01 1.99
C THR A 202 -8.15 -5.70 2.76
N LEU A 203 -7.35 -4.77 2.28
CA LEU A 203 -7.19 -3.45 2.84
C LEU A 203 -7.25 -2.42 1.71
N ASN A 204 -8.25 -1.56 1.75
CA ASN A 204 -8.50 -0.55 0.75
C ASN A 204 -8.25 0.85 1.29
N PHE A 205 -7.71 1.73 0.46
CA PHE A 205 -7.60 3.15 0.77
C PHE A 205 -8.44 3.97 -0.21
N ARG A 206 -9.24 4.86 0.28
CA ARG A 206 -9.82 5.93 -0.55
C ARG A 206 -9.69 7.30 0.10
N PRO A 207 -9.65 8.37 -0.71
CA PRO A 207 -9.81 9.72 -0.19
C PRO A 207 -11.18 9.93 0.46
N ARG A 208 -11.29 10.99 1.26
CA ARG A 208 -12.56 11.44 1.86
C ARG A 208 -13.60 11.80 0.80
N GLY A 209 -13.18 12.54 -0.25
CA GLY A 209 -13.90 12.74 -1.50
C GLY A 209 -13.15 12.03 -2.63
N TYR A 210 -13.53 12.23 -3.89
CA TYR A 210 -12.74 11.70 -5.00
C TYR A 210 -11.33 12.30 -5.02
N TRP A 211 -10.38 11.56 -5.60
CA TRP A 211 -9.03 12.08 -5.81
C TRP A 211 -9.08 13.40 -6.59
N PRO A 212 -8.24 14.39 -6.23
CA PRO A 212 -8.00 15.53 -7.11
C PRO A 212 -7.50 15.03 -8.47
N ALA A 213 -8.12 15.52 -9.56
CA ALA A 213 -7.71 15.13 -10.91
C ALA A 213 -6.22 15.40 -11.15
N HIS A 214 -5.58 14.55 -11.97
CA HIS A 214 -4.15 14.65 -12.31
C HIS A 214 -3.19 14.56 -11.11
N THR A 215 -3.54 13.76 -10.10
CA THR A 215 -2.68 13.46 -8.95
C THR A 215 -1.77 12.27 -9.28
N LYS A 216 -0.48 12.43 -9.09
CA LYS A 216 0.48 11.32 -9.06
C LYS A 216 0.47 10.72 -7.67
N VAL A 217 0.38 9.40 -7.59
CA VAL A 217 0.33 8.63 -6.34
C VAL A 217 1.52 7.69 -6.32
N SER A 218 2.29 7.72 -5.22
CA SER A 218 3.31 6.72 -4.90
C SER A 218 2.95 6.08 -3.57
N PHE A 219 2.89 4.77 -3.56
CA PHE A 219 2.62 3.95 -2.39
C PHE A 219 3.87 3.17 -2.02
N THR A 220 4.16 3.07 -0.73
CA THR A 220 5.17 2.17 -0.17
C THR A 220 4.60 1.47 1.04
N GLY A 221 4.51 0.14 0.98
CA GLY A 221 4.23 -0.71 2.12
C GLY A 221 5.55 -1.26 2.67
N HIS A 222 6.03 -0.71 3.79
CA HIS A 222 7.24 -1.17 4.49
C HIS A 222 6.94 -2.42 5.30
N LEU A 223 6.50 -3.49 4.61
CA LEU A 223 5.92 -4.68 5.23
C LEU A 223 6.95 -5.75 5.59
N ASP A 224 8.20 -5.62 5.13
CA ASP A 224 9.26 -6.54 5.54
C ASP A 224 9.51 -6.43 7.04
N GLY A 225 9.37 -7.57 7.73
CA GLY A 225 9.50 -7.66 9.18
C GLY A 225 8.30 -7.17 9.99
N VAL A 226 7.23 -6.73 9.37
CA VAL A 226 5.99 -6.39 10.06
C VAL A 226 5.27 -7.66 10.50
N GLU A 227 4.93 -7.76 11.78
CA GLU A 227 4.13 -8.87 12.31
C GLU A 227 2.66 -8.65 12.00
N GLY A 228 2.10 -9.49 11.11
CA GLY A 228 0.69 -9.41 10.70
C GLY A 228 -0.23 -10.30 11.55
N ALA A 229 0.34 -11.27 12.25
CA ALA A 229 -0.29 -12.14 13.24
C ALA A 229 0.81 -12.78 14.09
N PRO A 230 0.52 -13.33 15.28
CA PRO A 230 1.54 -13.91 16.15
C PRO A 230 2.49 -14.87 15.43
N GLY A 231 3.78 -14.53 15.36
CA GLY A 231 4.83 -15.28 14.68
C GLY A 231 4.77 -15.30 13.16
N MET A 232 3.92 -14.47 12.53
CA MET A 232 3.77 -14.36 11.09
C MET A 232 4.19 -12.96 10.60
N TYR A 233 5.16 -12.91 9.71
CA TYR A 233 5.81 -11.66 9.29
C TYR A 233 5.71 -11.45 7.78
N GLY A 234 5.59 -10.19 7.37
CA GLY A 234 5.82 -9.78 5.98
C GLY A 234 7.29 -9.98 5.59
N THR A 235 7.56 -10.21 4.31
CA THR A 235 8.91 -10.53 3.82
C THR A 235 9.43 -9.54 2.77
N HIS A 236 8.62 -8.57 2.35
CA HIS A 236 8.98 -7.64 1.29
C HIS A 236 8.40 -6.26 1.52
N THR A 237 9.16 -5.25 1.13
CA THR A 237 8.63 -3.91 0.90
C THR A 237 7.94 -3.88 -0.46
N LEU A 238 6.70 -3.40 -0.49
CA LEU A 238 5.92 -3.23 -1.70
C LEU A 238 5.92 -1.76 -2.12
N THR A 239 6.30 -1.48 -3.37
CA THR A 239 6.24 -0.13 -3.94
C THR A 239 5.36 -0.12 -5.16
N GLN A 240 4.59 0.95 -5.35
CA GLN A 240 3.75 1.13 -6.52
C GLN A 240 3.59 2.62 -6.85
N SER A 241 3.44 2.93 -8.13
CA SER A 241 3.10 4.29 -8.58
C SER A 241 2.09 4.24 -9.70
N PHE A 242 1.13 5.17 -9.65
CA PHE A 242 0.12 5.35 -10.68
C PHE A 242 -0.32 6.82 -10.74
N THR A 243 -1.19 7.14 -11.69
CA THR A 243 -1.69 8.51 -11.85
C THR A 243 -3.21 8.50 -11.85
N ILE A 244 -3.81 9.43 -11.14
CA ILE A 244 -5.22 9.76 -11.27
C ILE A 244 -5.36 10.67 -12.49
N GLY A 245 -6.24 10.29 -13.41
CA GLY A 245 -6.47 11.05 -14.63
C GLY A 245 -7.39 12.26 -14.42
N ARG A 246 -8.10 12.59 -15.48
CA ARG A 246 -9.15 13.62 -15.43
C ARG A 246 -10.31 13.17 -14.56
N SER A 247 -11.07 14.11 -14.00
CA SER A 247 -12.36 13.81 -13.38
C SER A 247 -13.39 13.54 -14.47
N LEU A 248 -13.95 12.33 -14.50
CA LEU A 248 -15.10 11.93 -15.31
C LEU A 248 -16.09 11.19 -14.40
N ILE A 249 -17.31 11.66 -14.30
CA ILE A 249 -18.31 11.14 -13.36
C ILE A 249 -19.64 10.96 -14.11
N VAL A 250 -20.22 9.78 -13.96
CA VAL A 250 -21.52 9.42 -14.51
C VAL A 250 -22.57 9.45 -13.42
N VAL A 251 -23.75 9.99 -13.74
CA VAL A 251 -24.97 9.87 -12.97
C VAL A 251 -26.09 9.36 -13.87
N ALA A 252 -26.47 8.10 -13.70
CA ALA A 252 -27.53 7.44 -14.42
C ALA A 252 -28.80 7.40 -13.55
N SER A 253 -29.87 8.02 -14.00
CA SER A 253 -31.17 8.00 -13.32
C SER A 253 -32.12 7.06 -14.04
N THR A 254 -32.52 5.98 -13.36
CA THR A 254 -33.47 5.01 -13.90
C THR A 254 -34.88 5.60 -13.99
N ALA A 255 -35.23 6.51 -13.09
CA ALA A 255 -36.53 7.17 -13.06
C ALA A 255 -36.71 8.23 -14.15
N SER A 256 -35.66 8.98 -14.49
CA SER A 256 -35.73 10.00 -15.54
C SER A 256 -35.29 9.51 -16.90
N HIS A 257 -34.80 8.27 -17.00
CA HIS A 257 -34.25 7.67 -18.22
C HIS A 257 -33.15 8.54 -18.87
N ARG A 258 -32.32 9.18 -18.02
CA ARG A 258 -31.24 10.07 -18.45
C ARG A 258 -29.95 9.76 -17.74
N MET A 259 -28.86 9.82 -18.50
CA MET A 259 -27.50 9.79 -17.97
C MET A 259 -26.85 11.15 -18.14
N LYS A 260 -26.30 11.67 -17.03
CA LYS A 260 -25.48 12.89 -17.03
C LYS A 260 -24.02 12.49 -16.95
N LEU A 261 -23.17 13.07 -17.81
CA LEU A 261 -21.74 12.91 -17.79
C LEU A 261 -21.09 14.24 -17.41
N TYR A 262 -20.32 14.23 -16.34
CA TYR A 262 -19.58 15.40 -15.86
C TYR A 262 -18.09 15.22 -16.11
N ARG A 263 -17.44 16.28 -16.60
CA ARG A 263 -15.99 16.34 -16.76
C ARG A 263 -15.43 17.57 -16.05
N GLY A 264 -14.54 17.39 -15.09
CA GLY A 264 -13.99 18.51 -14.30
C GLY A 264 -15.08 19.31 -13.56
N GLY A 265 -16.14 18.65 -13.09
CA GLY A 265 -17.28 19.28 -12.41
C GLY A 265 -18.32 19.92 -13.35
N LYS A 266 -18.06 20.05 -14.64
CA LYS A 266 -18.98 20.64 -15.61
C LYS A 266 -19.77 19.54 -16.32
N LEU A 267 -21.08 19.75 -16.51
CA LEU A 267 -21.93 18.88 -17.32
C LEU A 267 -21.44 18.89 -18.77
N LEU A 268 -21.01 17.73 -19.26
CA LEU A 268 -20.53 17.54 -20.63
C LEU A 268 -21.65 17.05 -21.55
N HIS A 269 -22.37 16.01 -21.09
CA HIS A 269 -23.46 15.39 -21.86
C HIS A 269 -24.65 15.06 -20.98
N ARG A 270 -25.84 15.03 -21.60
CA ARG A 270 -27.06 14.48 -21.04
C ARG A 270 -27.68 13.55 -22.10
N TRP A 271 -27.45 12.26 -21.93
CA TRP A 271 -27.90 11.26 -22.88
C TRP A 271 -29.19 10.55 -22.47
N PRO A 272 -30.07 10.21 -23.39
CA PRO A 272 -31.16 9.29 -23.13
C PRO A 272 -30.58 7.89 -22.89
N ILE A 273 -31.14 7.17 -21.91
CA ILE A 273 -30.76 5.80 -21.58
C ILE A 273 -32.00 4.95 -21.34
N SER A 274 -31.81 3.64 -21.42
CA SER A 274 -32.78 2.66 -20.92
C SER A 274 -32.05 1.73 -19.96
N THR A 275 -32.60 1.54 -18.76
CA THR A 275 -31.99 0.72 -17.70
C THR A 275 -32.77 -0.56 -17.48
N GLY A 276 -32.50 -1.29 -16.39
CA GLY A 276 -33.15 -2.57 -16.07
C GLY A 276 -34.67 -2.44 -15.96
N ARG A 277 -35.40 -3.31 -16.67
CA ARG A 277 -36.86 -3.43 -16.60
C ARG A 277 -37.32 -3.90 -15.21
N PRO A 278 -38.61 -3.80 -14.88
CA PRO A 278 -39.15 -4.38 -13.65
C PRO A 278 -38.78 -5.89 -13.52
N GLY A 279 -38.23 -6.26 -12.39
CA GLY A 279 -37.67 -7.58 -12.12
C GLY A 279 -36.16 -7.70 -12.37
N ASP A 280 -35.61 -6.96 -13.34
CA ASP A 280 -34.19 -6.92 -13.67
C ASP A 280 -33.58 -5.54 -13.41
N ASN A 281 -34.03 -4.84 -12.38
CA ASN A 281 -33.67 -3.46 -12.11
C ASN A 281 -32.15 -3.26 -11.94
N THR A 282 -31.61 -2.22 -12.57
CA THR A 282 -30.24 -1.76 -12.36
C THR A 282 -30.06 -1.34 -10.89
N PRO A 283 -29.07 -1.86 -10.14
CA PRO A 283 -28.97 -1.56 -8.71
C PRO A 283 -28.49 -0.12 -8.45
N ASN A 284 -29.12 0.56 -7.48
CA ASN A 284 -28.68 1.87 -6.99
C ASN A 284 -27.29 1.81 -6.35
N GLY A 285 -26.55 2.89 -6.41
CA GLY A 285 -25.27 3.03 -5.71
C GLY A 285 -24.25 3.83 -6.50
N THR A 286 -23.10 4.08 -5.89
CA THR A 286 -21.95 4.67 -6.57
C THR A 286 -20.88 3.60 -6.77
N TYR A 287 -20.83 3.08 -7.95
CA TYR A 287 -19.87 2.10 -8.45
C TYR A 287 -18.69 2.79 -9.11
N LEU A 288 -17.67 2.00 -9.41
CA LEU A 288 -16.57 2.42 -10.27
C LEU A 288 -16.56 1.56 -11.54
N THR A 289 -16.14 2.15 -12.64
CA THR A 289 -15.87 1.36 -13.85
C THR A 289 -14.70 0.42 -13.60
N ILE A 290 -14.82 -0.83 -14.05
CA ILE A 290 -13.89 -1.93 -13.77
C ILE A 290 -13.04 -2.24 -14.99
N GLU A 291 -13.70 -2.54 -16.09
CA GLU A 291 -13.09 -2.96 -17.35
C GLU A 291 -13.97 -2.57 -18.54
N LYS A 292 -13.40 -2.58 -19.72
CA LYS A 292 -14.14 -2.32 -20.95
C LYS A 292 -13.71 -3.23 -22.10
N GLY A 293 -14.64 -3.51 -23.00
CA GLY A 293 -14.40 -4.32 -24.18
C GLY A 293 -15.27 -3.89 -25.37
N ASN A 294 -14.82 -4.21 -26.58
CA ASN A 294 -15.56 -3.90 -27.81
C ASN A 294 -15.29 -4.95 -28.89
N PRO A 295 -16.21 -5.87 -29.14
CA PRO A 295 -17.41 -6.15 -28.35
C PRO A 295 -17.13 -7.05 -27.14
N VAL A 296 -18.05 -7.04 -26.16
CA VAL A 296 -18.10 -8.01 -25.07
C VAL A 296 -19.17 -9.06 -25.38
N LEU A 297 -18.85 -10.34 -25.19
CA LEU A 297 -19.84 -11.40 -25.26
C LEU A 297 -20.63 -11.43 -23.97
N MET A 298 -21.88 -11.01 -23.99
CA MET A 298 -22.82 -11.09 -22.87
C MET A 298 -23.70 -12.31 -23.02
N VAL A 299 -23.80 -13.09 -21.95
CA VAL A 299 -24.59 -14.32 -21.91
C VAL A 299 -25.50 -14.26 -20.69
N GLY A 300 -26.80 -14.47 -20.90
CA GLY A 300 -27.82 -14.51 -19.87
C GLY A 300 -28.96 -15.45 -20.25
N PRO A 301 -29.98 -15.61 -19.38
CA PRO A 301 -31.15 -16.41 -19.69
C PRO A 301 -31.81 -15.94 -20.98
N GLY A 302 -31.79 -16.81 -22.02
CA GLY A 302 -32.45 -16.54 -23.31
C GLY A 302 -31.67 -15.66 -24.29
N TYR A 303 -30.45 -15.22 -23.97
CA TYR A 303 -29.64 -14.44 -24.91
C TYR A 303 -28.14 -14.78 -24.87
N ARG A 304 -27.50 -14.62 -26.04
CA ARG A 304 -26.05 -14.66 -26.24
C ARG A 304 -25.70 -13.62 -27.31
N LEU A 305 -25.18 -12.48 -26.90
CA LEU A 305 -25.03 -11.32 -27.76
C LEU A 305 -23.63 -10.71 -27.66
N LYS A 306 -23.01 -10.35 -28.79
CA LYS A 306 -21.81 -9.51 -28.82
C LYS A 306 -22.25 -8.05 -28.74
N VAL A 307 -21.88 -7.40 -27.65
CA VAL A 307 -22.34 -6.04 -27.32
C VAL A 307 -21.17 -5.06 -27.48
N PRO A 308 -21.28 -4.09 -28.42
CA PRO A 308 -20.23 -3.11 -28.66
C PRO A 308 -20.08 -2.11 -27.48
N TRP A 309 -18.95 -1.43 -27.44
CA TRP A 309 -18.67 -0.28 -26.58
C TRP A 309 -19.09 -0.47 -25.12
N SER A 310 -18.74 -1.64 -24.54
CA SER A 310 -19.20 -2.06 -23.23
C SER A 310 -18.21 -1.67 -22.14
N VAL A 311 -18.70 -1.02 -21.07
CA VAL A 311 -17.96 -0.61 -19.87
C VAL A 311 -18.63 -1.22 -18.64
N ARG A 312 -17.95 -2.12 -17.96
CA ARG A 312 -18.46 -2.86 -16.79
C ARG A 312 -18.35 -2.04 -15.51
N PHE A 313 -19.36 -2.12 -14.64
CA PHE A 313 -19.34 -1.46 -13.33
C PHE A 313 -19.79 -2.36 -12.16
N THR A 314 -20.30 -3.59 -12.43
CA THR A 314 -20.60 -4.57 -11.38
C THR A 314 -19.98 -5.93 -11.69
N TRP A 315 -19.69 -6.73 -10.64
CA TRP A 315 -19.24 -8.12 -10.84
C TRP A 315 -20.34 -9.02 -11.38
N SER A 316 -21.61 -8.72 -11.08
CA SER A 316 -22.77 -9.46 -11.62
C SER A 316 -22.97 -9.26 -13.12
N GLY A 317 -22.29 -8.29 -13.74
CA GLY A 317 -22.32 -8.12 -15.20
C GLY A 317 -23.21 -6.98 -15.68
N ASP A 318 -23.36 -5.91 -14.89
CA ASP A 318 -24.01 -4.68 -15.38
C ASP A 318 -22.97 -3.81 -16.11
N TYR A 319 -23.34 -3.32 -17.28
CA TYR A 319 -22.51 -2.52 -18.18
C TYR A 319 -23.24 -1.24 -18.61
N LEU A 320 -22.47 -0.20 -18.95
CA LEU A 320 -22.91 0.88 -19.84
C LEU A 320 -22.45 0.46 -21.24
N HIS A 321 -23.37 0.37 -22.22
CA HIS A 321 -23.03 -0.20 -23.52
C HIS A 321 -23.91 0.29 -24.66
N ASP A 322 -23.46 0.07 -25.89
CA ASP A 322 -24.28 0.23 -27.09
C ASP A 322 -25.44 -0.75 -27.08
N ALA A 323 -26.65 -0.22 -27.29
CA ALA A 323 -27.87 -0.98 -27.43
C ALA A 323 -28.73 -0.41 -28.59
N PHE A 324 -28.23 -0.54 -29.80
CA PHE A 324 -28.89 -0.07 -31.01
C PHE A 324 -30.31 -0.65 -31.17
N TRP A 325 -30.57 -1.81 -30.59
CA TRP A 325 -31.87 -2.50 -30.61
C TRP A 325 -32.93 -1.89 -29.70
N SER A 326 -32.56 -0.97 -28.82
CA SER A 326 -33.48 -0.33 -27.87
C SER A 326 -33.40 1.21 -27.89
N VAL A 327 -32.99 1.79 -29.02
CA VAL A 327 -32.87 3.26 -29.14
C VAL A 327 -34.23 3.95 -28.99
N GLY A 328 -35.31 3.31 -29.42
CA GLY A 328 -36.67 3.85 -29.30
C GLY A 328 -37.19 3.94 -27.87
N GLU A 329 -36.67 3.11 -26.96
CA GLU A 329 -37.02 3.08 -25.52
C GLU A 329 -36.13 3.99 -24.70
N GLN A 330 -34.95 4.34 -25.18
CA GLN A 330 -34.00 5.19 -24.45
C GLN A 330 -34.58 6.59 -24.23
N GLY A 331 -34.62 7.00 -22.99
CA GLY A 331 -35.23 8.25 -22.58
C GLY A 331 -36.69 8.14 -22.16
N PHE A 332 -37.31 6.97 -22.29
CA PHE A 332 -38.73 6.77 -22.05
C PHE A 332 -39.05 5.54 -21.18
N THR A 333 -38.39 4.39 -21.42
CA THR A 333 -38.75 3.11 -20.79
C THR A 333 -37.49 2.29 -20.45
N ASN A 334 -37.54 1.56 -19.34
CA ASN A 334 -36.49 0.65 -18.92
C ASN A 334 -36.78 -0.76 -19.42
N VAL A 335 -35.92 -1.31 -20.30
CA VAL A 335 -36.13 -2.62 -20.97
C VAL A 335 -34.94 -3.57 -20.88
N SER A 336 -33.83 -3.17 -20.26
CA SER A 336 -32.65 -4.03 -20.15
C SER A 336 -32.77 -5.09 -19.05
N HIS A 337 -31.78 -5.95 -18.92
CA HIS A 337 -31.65 -6.96 -17.85
C HIS A 337 -30.76 -6.50 -16.68
N GLY A 338 -30.54 -5.17 -16.55
CA GLY A 338 -29.71 -4.56 -15.51
C GLY A 338 -28.71 -3.53 -16.06
N CYS A 339 -28.28 -3.69 -17.30
CA CYS A 339 -27.35 -2.77 -17.95
C CYS A 339 -27.96 -1.38 -18.21
N VAL A 340 -27.10 -0.41 -18.47
CA VAL A 340 -27.45 0.92 -18.95
C VAL A 340 -27.29 0.94 -20.47
N ASN A 341 -28.41 0.80 -21.19
CA ASN A 341 -28.48 0.85 -22.64
C ASN A 341 -28.31 2.27 -23.15
N MET A 342 -27.44 2.48 -24.10
CA MET A 342 -27.11 3.76 -24.71
C MET A 342 -27.24 3.68 -26.24
N ALA A 343 -27.46 4.81 -26.90
CA ALA A 343 -27.35 4.90 -28.33
C ALA A 343 -25.92 4.64 -28.83
N PRO A 344 -25.69 4.08 -30.01
CA PRO A 344 -24.35 3.69 -30.48
C PRO A 344 -23.30 4.80 -30.38
N ALA A 345 -23.64 6.02 -30.84
CA ALA A 345 -22.72 7.15 -30.79
C ALA A 345 -22.38 7.61 -29.37
N ASP A 346 -23.37 7.56 -28.45
CA ASP A 346 -23.21 7.95 -27.06
C ASP A 346 -22.35 6.93 -26.31
N ALA A 347 -22.59 5.63 -26.53
CA ALA A 347 -21.81 4.53 -25.96
C ALA A 347 -20.35 4.57 -26.45
N GLU A 348 -20.12 4.78 -27.74
CA GLU A 348 -18.77 4.94 -28.29
C GLU A 348 -18.05 6.14 -27.70
N ALA A 349 -18.72 7.30 -27.60
CA ALA A 349 -18.16 8.51 -27.02
C ALA A 349 -17.78 8.30 -25.55
N TYR A 350 -18.64 7.66 -24.75
CA TYR A 350 -18.36 7.32 -23.36
C TYR A 350 -17.17 6.34 -23.25
N TYR A 351 -17.20 5.24 -24.01
CA TYR A 351 -16.15 4.21 -24.02
C TYR A 351 -14.75 4.79 -24.29
N LYS A 352 -14.64 5.73 -25.21
CA LYS A 352 -13.38 6.41 -25.54
C LYS A 352 -12.86 7.30 -24.42
N MET A 353 -13.77 7.87 -23.62
CA MET A 353 -13.40 8.75 -22.51
C MET A 353 -13.12 8.00 -21.20
N GLU A 354 -13.78 6.88 -20.98
CA GLU A 354 -13.79 6.15 -19.72
C GLU A 354 -12.41 5.57 -19.37
N ARG A 355 -12.15 5.45 -18.06
CA ARG A 355 -10.99 4.77 -17.45
C ARG A 355 -11.42 3.99 -16.21
N PRO A 356 -10.84 2.81 -15.94
CA PRO A 356 -11.10 2.07 -14.71
C PRO A 356 -10.97 2.98 -13.49
N GLY A 357 -11.98 2.92 -12.59
CA GLY A 357 -12.06 3.80 -11.43
C GLY A 357 -12.81 5.11 -11.67
N ASP A 358 -13.41 5.34 -12.84
CA ASP A 358 -14.35 6.47 -13.03
C ASP A 358 -15.67 6.18 -12.28
N PRO A 359 -16.21 7.12 -11.49
CA PRO A 359 -17.46 6.91 -10.75
C PRO A 359 -18.69 6.81 -11.65
N VAL A 360 -19.54 5.82 -11.36
CA VAL A 360 -20.87 5.60 -11.97
C VAL A 360 -21.90 5.54 -10.85
N THR A 361 -22.70 6.58 -10.71
CA THR A 361 -23.80 6.62 -9.73
C THR A 361 -25.12 6.28 -10.41
N VAL A 362 -25.78 5.23 -9.95
CA VAL A 362 -27.14 4.84 -10.36
C VAL A 362 -28.12 5.30 -9.30
N THR A 363 -29.21 5.97 -9.74
CA THR A 363 -30.25 6.52 -8.86
C THR A 363 -31.66 6.21 -9.39
N GLY A 364 -32.65 6.25 -8.49
CA GLY A 364 -34.07 6.12 -8.87
C GLY A 364 -34.53 4.69 -9.15
N SER A 365 -33.71 3.69 -8.89
CA SER A 365 -34.09 2.29 -8.97
C SER A 365 -34.74 1.80 -7.68
N PRO A 366 -35.72 0.88 -7.73
CA PRO A 366 -36.24 0.23 -6.55
C PRO A 366 -35.28 -0.82 -5.96
N ARG A 367 -34.22 -1.24 -6.71
CA ARG A 367 -33.23 -2.22 -6.25
C ARG A 367 -32.04 -1.52 -5.60
N ALA A 368 -31.77 -1.84 -4.33
CA ALA A 368 -30.57 -1.38 -3.64
C ALA A 368 -29.31 -2.05 -4.24
N GLY A 369 -28.19 -1.31 -4.21
CA GLY A 369 -26.89 -1.88 -4.49
C GLY A 369 -26.41 -2.82 -3.39
N VAL A 370 -25.56 -3.76 -3.72
CA VAL A 370 -24.99 -4.76 -2.81
C VAL A 370 -23.50 -4.49 -2.68
N TRP A 371 -23.00 -4.45 -1.43
CA TRP A 371 -21.59 -4.49 -1.13
C TRP A 371 -20.97 -5.73 -1.79
N ASP A 372 -19.74 -5.68 -2.25
CA ASP A 372 -19.03 -6.72 -3.01
C ASP A 372 -19.46 -6.93 -4.46
N ASN A 373 -20.46 -6.22 -4.97
CA ASN A 373 -20.85 -6.33 -6.37
C ASN A 373 -20.18 -5.26 -7.25
N GLY A 374 -18.88 -5.19 -7.23
CA GLY A 374 -18.05 -4.20 -7.93
C GLY A 374 -17.05 -3.55 -6.98
N TRP A 375 -16.41 -2.48 -7.41
CA TRP A 375 -15.65 -1.60 -6.53
C TRP A 375 -16.63 -0.63 -5.88
N THR A 376 -17.03 -0.92 -4.65
CA THR A 376 -18.17 -0.31 -3.96
C THR A 376 -17.78 0.50 -2.72
N GLU A 377 -16.51 0.86 -2.56
CA GLU A 377 -16.01 1.64 -1.41
C GLU A 377 -16.80 2.95 -1.20
N TRP A 378 -17.38 3.50 -2.28
CA TRP A 378 -18.18 4.71 -2.25
C TRP A 378 -19.63 4.51 -1.76
N PHE A 379 -20.04 3.28 -1.45
CA PHE A 379 -21.31 2.97 -0.78
C PHE A 379 -21.28 3.38 0.71
N LEU A 380 -20.08 3.37 1.31
CA LEU A 380 -19.94 3.75 2.70
C LEU A 380 -19.81 5.26 2.84
N SER A 381 -20.56 5.83 3.80
CA SER A 381 -20.30 7.20 4.21
C SER A 381 -18.90 7.34 4.80
N TRP A 382 -18.33 8.55 4.76
CA TRP A 382 -16.99 8.78 5.29
C TRP A 382 -16.79 8.31 6.75
N PRO A 383 -17.69 8.65 7.71
CA PRO A 383 -17.57 8.17 9.08
C PRO A 383 -17.60 6.64 9.20
N LYS A 384 -18.39 5.97 8.36
CA LYS A 384 -18.47 4.50 8.35
C LYS A 384 -17.20 3.88 7.76
N TYR A 385 -16.67 4.47 6.70
CA TYR A 385 -15.41 4.02 6.08
C TYR A 385 -14.24 4.15 7.05
N LEU A 386 -14.11 5.30 7.71
CA LEU A 386 -13.05 5.55 8.68
C LEU A 386 -13.04 4.56 9.87
N LYS A 387 -14.23 4.11 10.32
CA LYS A 387 -14.34 3.08 11.37
C LYS A 387 -13.78 1.72 10.96
N GLY A 388 -13.59 1.47 9.68
CA GLY A 388 -12.97 0.24 9.18
C GLY A 388 -11.45 0.23 9.26
N SER A 389 -10.80 1.35 9.56
CA SER A 389 -9.37 1.40 9.89
C SER A 389 -9.11 0.83 11.28
N ALA A 390 -8.07 0.06 11.45
CA ALA A 390 -7.67 -0.46 12.76
C ALA A 390 -7.08 0.63 13.68
N LEU A 391 -6.57 1.71 13.08
CA LEU A 391 -6.08 2.87 13.81
C LEU A 391 -7.19 3.88 14.15
N HIS A 392 -8.33 3.79 13.45
CA HIS A 392 -9.42 4.79 13.52
C HIS A 392 -8.94 6.22 13.23
N GLU A 393 -7.87 6.34 12.44
CA GLU A 393 -7.23 7.59 12.06
C GLU A 393 -7.36 7.82 10.56
N ALA A 394 -7.37 9.09 10.17
CA ALA A 394 -7.27 9.47 8.79
C ALA A 394 -5.79 9.56 8.37
N VAL A 395 -5.56 9.46 7.07
CA VAL A 395 -4.24 9.65 6.46
C VAL A 395 -4.25 10.98 5.71
N GLN A 396 -3.35 11.88 6.09
CA GLN A 396 -3.07 13.09 5.34
C GLN A 396 -1.82 12.88 4.51
N ALA A 397 -1.94 12.91 3.18
CA ALA A 397 -0.85 12.69 2.25
C ALA A 397 -0.58 13.91 1.38
N GLY A 398 0.69 14.11 1.01
CA GLY A 398 1.15 15.21 0.18
C GLY A 398 2.51 14.89 -0.47
N PRO A 399 3.18 15.91 -1.07
CA PRO A 399 4.47 15.73 -1.72
C PRO A 399 5.58 15.22 -0.78
N ASP A 400 5.48 15.53 0.50
CA ASP A 400 6.49 15.17 1.50
C ASP A 400 6.27 13.80 2.15
N GLY A 401 5.13 13.14 1.83
CA GLY A 401 4.73 11.84 2.39
C GLY A 401 3.35 11.87 3.02
N SER A 402 3.10 10.92 3.93
CA SER A 402 1.83 10.82 4.64
C SER A 402 2.01 10.69 6.15
N THR A 403 1.02 11.18 6.89
CA THR A 403 0.92 11.06 8.35
C THR A 403 -0.49 10.60 8.74
N PHE A 404 -0.58 9.85 9.81
CA PHE A 404 -1.85 9.55 10.46
C PHE A 404 -2.27 10.76 11.30
N VAL A 405 -3.55 11.10 11.23
CA VAL A 405 -4.11 12.26 11.93
C VAL A 405 -5.44 11.89 12.59
N SER A 406 -5.68 12.43 13.79
CA SER A 406 -6.98 12.26 14.45
C SER A 406 -8.10 12.83 13.59
N PRO A 407 -9.24 12.15 13.46
CA PRO A 407 -10.39 12.67 12.73
C PRO A 407 -10.89 14.03 13.24
N SER A 408 -10.71 14.29 14.54
CA SER A 408 -11.09 15.56 15.18
C SER A 408 -10.20 16.74 14.76
N SER A 409 -8.99 16.50 14.26
CA SER A 409 -8.09 17.53 13.75
C SER A 409 -8.33 17.90 12.29
N LEU A 410 -9.18 17.15 11.60
CA LEU A 410 -9.52 17.44 10.21
C LEU A 410 -10.46 18.63 10.11
N PRO A 411 -10.27 19.52 9.13
CA PRO A 411 -11.24 20.57 8.86
C PRO A 411 -12.61 19.93 8.55
N VAL A 412 -13.67 20.54 9.08
CA VAL A 412 -15.03 20.17 8.70
C VAL A 412 -15.12 20.24 7.17
N ALA A 413 -15.63 19.18 6.53
CA ALA A 413 -15.81 19.21 5.09
C ALA A 413 -16.71 20.37 4.74
N ASP A 414 -16.25 21.27 3.89
CA ASP A 414 -17.10 22.30 3.31
C ASP A 414 -18.22 21.59 2.52
N PRO A 415 -19.47 21.68 2.93
CA PRO A 415 -20.59 21.08 2.20
C PRO A 415 -20.77 21.71 0.81
N ALA A 416 -20.18 22.90 0.57
CA ALA A 416 -20.17 23.60 -0.69
C ALA A 416 -18.90 23.36 -1.52
N ALA A 417 -17.86 22.72 -0.97
CA ALA A 417 -16.74 22.30 -1.80
C ALA A 417 -17.28 21.38 -2.90
N PRO A 418 -17.02 21.63 -4.18
CA PRO A 418 -17.47 20.73 -5.24
C PRO A 418 -16.76 19.40 -5.01
N LEU A 419 -17.42 18.52 -4.25
CA LEU A 419 -17.21 17.09 -4.42
C LEU A 419 -17.38 16.92 -5.93
N GLY A 420 -16.39 16.48 -6.63
CA GLY A 420 -16.44 16.34 -8.09
C GLY A 420 -17.55 15.38 -8.59
N GLY A 421 -18.62 15.24 -7.84
CA GLY A 421 -19.82 14.45 -8.08
C GLY A 421 -20.94 14.87 -7.12
N PRO A 422 -22.19 14.47 -7.37
CA PRO A 422 -23.31 14.73 -6.47
C PRO A 422 -22.97 14.20 -5.06
N PRO A 423 -23.45 14.87 -3.99
CA PRO A 423 -23.18 14.46 -2.62
C PRO A 423 -23.54 12.98 -2.47
N ALA A 424 -22.73 12.25 -1.72
CA ALA A 424 -23.06 10.89 -1.30
C ALA A 424 -24.37 11.00 -0.50
N GLY A 425 -25.49 10.79 -1.17
CA GLY A 425 -26.81 10.77 -0.56
C GLY A 425 -26.87 9.65 0.47
N ASN A 426 -27.59 9.86 1.54
CA ASN A 426 -27.98 8.83 2.51
C ASN A 426 -28.84 7.77 1.79
N TRP A 427 -28.21 6.79 1.18
CA TRP A 427 -28.88 5.68 0.48
C TRP A 427 -29.27 4.52 1.41
N ALA A 428 -29.13 4.71 2.75
CA ALA A 428 -29.42 3.69 3.75
C ALA A 428 -30.83 3.80 4.34
N ALA A 429 -31.75 4.56 3.72
CA ALA A 429 -33.12 4.65 4.18
C ALA A 429 -34.07 4.85 2.98
N ALA A 430 -34.48 3.76 2.35
CA ALA A 430 -35.79 3.55 1.72
C ALA A 430 -35.96 2.05 1.48
#